data_6708dd1940ce4a3fe661c808e603ee5f
#
_entry.id   6708dd1940ce4a3fe661c808e603ee5f
#
_cell.length_a   1.000
_cell.length_b   1.000
_cell.length_c   1.000
_cell.angle_alpha   90.00
_cell.angle_beta   90.00
_cell.angle_gamma   90.00
#
_symmetry.space_group_name_H-M   'P 1'
#
loop_
_entity.id
_entity.type
_entity.pdbx_description
1 polymer ?
#
loop_
_entity_poly.entity_id
_entity_poly.type
_entity_poly.pdbx_seq_one_letter_code
_entity_poly.pdbx_strand_id
1 'polypeptide(L)'
;MRYPKNIQQGGTIGFVAPSFGCQIEPYYSAFGNAQKKFREMGYQLQLGPNCYAGEGIGISNTPEKCGQELTEYYCSRENDCLISCGGGELMCETMSHVDFERLKAAEPKWYLGYSDNTNMTYLLATICDTASVYGPCAAAFGMEPWHLSLTDAFGLLKGETKEVHGYDKWEKESLKNEEHPLLPYNTTEPRVLKSFLGRQAAGAGQKIQFSGRLLGGCMDCLVNLLGTRFDKTGAFLEKYKEDGIIWFLEACDLNVFAIRRAMWQMEEAGWFRYVKGFLIGRPLCFGQEMMGLDQYQAVLSVAGEKNVPVIMDADLGHLAPMMPIVTGSLAEVRVCDNDITIRYDYR
;
A
#
# COMPACT_ATOMS: atom_id res chain seq x y z
N MET A 1 -10.60 -3.40 -15.43
CA MET A 1 -10.28 -2.58 -14.22
C MET A 1 -10.90 -1.21 -14.40
N ARG A 2 -11.61 -0.71 -13.39
CA ARG A 2 -12.12 0.66 -13.39
C ARG A 2 -11.07 1.59 -12.79
N TYR A 3 -10.77 2.67 -13.47
CA TYR A 3 -9.83 3.68 -12.98
C TYR A 3 -10.59 4.94 -12.55
N PRO A 4 -10.35 5.41 -11.31
CA PRO A 4 -10.96 6.65 -10.82
C PRO A 4 -10.53 7.89 -11.64
N LYS A 5 -11.37 8.91 -11.62
CA LYS A 5 -11.00 10.23 -12.15
C LYS A 5 -9.95 10.87 -11.24
N ASN A 6 -9.07 11.64 -11.84
CA ASN A 6 -8.06 12.39 -11.10
C ASN A 6 -8.69 13.59 -10.39
N ILE A 7 -8.25 13.88 -9.17
CA ILE A 7 -8.66 15.08 -8.46
C ILE A 7 -8.14 16.32 -9.20
N GLN A 8 -9.03 17.27 -9.43
CA GLN A 8 -8.69 18.53 -10.08
C GLN A 8 -8.30 19.59 -9.04
N GLN A 9 -7.60 20.64 -9.48
CA GLN A 9 -7.33 21.81 -8.63
C GLN A 9 -8.64 22.39 -8.09
N GLY A 10 -8.70 22.63 -6.79
CA GLY A 10 -9.92 23.09 -6.10
C GLY A 10 -10.92 21.99 -5.74
N GLY A 11 -10.62 20.74 -6.12
CA GLY A 11 -11.43 19.57 -5.74
C GLY A 11 -11.43 19.29 -4.25
N THR A 12 -12.26 18.34 -3.82
CA THR A 12 -12.46 17.99 -2.41
C THR A 12 -11.75 16.68 -2.07
N ILE A 13 -10.85 16.73 -1.08
CA ILE A 13 -10.23 15.53 -0.49
C ILE A 13 -11.09 15.07 0.67
N GLY A 14 -11.60 13.86 0.61
CA GLY A 14 -12.24 13.19 1.74
C GLY A 14 -11.23 12.45 2.60
N PHE A 15 -11.36 12.58 3.91
CA PHE A 15 -10.57 11.80 4.88
C PHE A 15 -11.50 10.84 5.63
N VAL A 16 -11.04 9.62 5.80
CA VAL A 16 -11.76 8.55 6.49
C VAL A 16 -10.81 7.82 7.43
N ALA A 17 -11.34 7.22 8.48
CA ALA A 17 -10.54 6.45 9.44
C ALA A 17 -11.12 5.05 9.65
N PRO A 18 -11.10 4.18 8.61
CA PRO A 18 -11.61 2.81 8.73
C PRO A 18 -10.71 1.88 9.55
N SER A 19 -9.48 2.33 9.80
CA SER A 19 -8.50 1.80 10.73
C SER A 19 -8.21 2.85 11.80
N PHE A 20 -6.97 3.13 12.22
CA PHE A 20 -6.72 4.16 13.23
C PHE A 20 -7.15 5.57 12.79
N GLY A 21 -7.72 6.32 13.75
CA GLY A 21 -7.89 7.77 13.68
C GLY A 21 -6.63 8.50 14.17
N CYS A 22 -6.61 9.83 13.93
CA CYS A 22 -5.50 10.68 14.34
C CYS A 22 -5.78 11.35 15.69
N GLN A 23 -6.17 10.58 16.72
CA GLN A 23 -6.55 11.12 18.04
C GLN A 23 -5.38 11.39 18.98
N ILE A 24 -4.25 10.73 18.75
CA ILE A 24 -3.06 10.81 19.62
C ILE A 24 -1.88 11.44 18.87
N GLU A 25 -0.95 12.04 19.64
CA GLU A 25 0.33 12.48 19.08
C GLU A 25 1.23 11.28 18.69
N PRO A 26 2.05 11.43 17.69
CA PRO A 26 2.27 12.62 16.84
C PRO A 26 1.25 12.78 15.69
N TYR A 27 0.30 11.85 15.56
CA TYR A 27 -0.63 11.81 14.43
C TYR A 27 -1.64 12.94 14.44
N TYR A 28 -2.07 13.40 15.63
CA TYR A 28 -3.01 14.52 15.79
C TYR A 28 -2.47 15.79 15.15
N SER A 29 -1.29 16.22 15.57
CA SER A 29 -0.63 17.42 15.04
C SER A 29 -0.23 17.26 13.58
N ALA A 30 0.30 16.09 13.20
CA ALA A 30 0.68 15.81 11.83
C ALA A 30 -0.53 15.86 10.87
N PHE A 31 -1.67 15.28 11.24
CA PHE A 31 -2.88 15.35 10.43
C PHE A 31 -3.46 16.77 10.36
N GLY A 32 -3.40 17.52 11.46
CA GLY A 32 -3.78 18.94 11.47
C GLY A 32 -2.95 19.76 10.48
N ASN A 33 -1.63 19.53 10.44
CA ASN A 33 -0.73 20.18 9.49
C ASN A 33 -0.98 19.73 8.04
N ALA A 34 -1.26 18.45 7.82
CA ALA A 34 -1.64 17.94 6.48
C ALA A 34 -2.88 18.66 5.95
N GLN A 35 -3.92 18.82 6.77
CA GLN A 35 -5.12 19.55 6.40
C GLN A 35 -4.82 21.02 6.04
N LYS A 36 -3.96 21.68 6.83
CA LYS A 36 -3.52 23.06 6.56
C LYS A 36 -2.85 23.12 5.19
N LYS A 37 -1.89 22.25 4.91
CA LYS A 37 -1.16 22.19 3.64
C LYS A 37 -2.09 21.97 2.44
N PHE A 38 -3.03 21.03 2.52
CA PHE A 38 -3.97 20.79 1.42
C PHE A 38 -4.88 22.01 1.17
N ARG A 39 -5.32 22.73 2.22
CA ARG A 39 -6.06 23.98 2.06
C ARG A 39 -5.20 25.09 1.42
N GLU A 40 -3.94 25.20 1.81
CA GLU A 40 -2.98 26.16 1.23
C GLU A 40 -2.70 25.84 -0.25
N MET A 41 -2.75 24.57 -0.64
CA MET A 41 -2.71 24.14 -2.04
C MET A 41 -4.02 24.39 -2.79
N GLY A 42 -5.07 24.89 -2.12
CA GLY A 42 -6.36 25.25 -2.72
C GLY A 42 -7.39 24.12 -2.76
N TYR A 43 -7.20 23.00 -2.05
CA TYR A 43 -8.17 21.91 -1.99
C TYR A 43 -9.21 22.13 -0.89
N GLN A 44 -10.45 21.68 -1.15
CA GLN A 44 -11.49 21.56 -0.13
C GLN A 44 -11.29 20.25 0.64
N LEU A 45 -11.72 20.21 1.91
CA LEU A 45 -11.57 19.03 2.75
C LEU A 45 -12.92 18.60 3.32
N GLN A 46 -13.19 17.30 3.26
CA GLN A 46 -14.33 16.67 3.92
C GLN A 46 -13.80 15.64 4.91
N LEU A 47 -13.98 15.89 6.22
CA LEU A 47 -13.53 15.00 7.27
C LEU A 47 -14.65 14.05 7.69
N GLY A 48 -14.33 12.75 7.68
CA GLY A 48 -15.20 11.72 8.24
C GLY A 48 -15.29 11.84 9.76
N PRO A 49 -16.41 11.40 10.35
CA PRO A 49 -16.65 11.51 11.80
C PRO A 49 -15.62 10.74 12.64
N ASN A 50 -14.95 9.74 12.08
CA ASN A 50 -13.99 8.92 12.80
C ASN A 50 -12.54 9.41 12.69
N CYS A 51 -12.25 10.48 11.93
CA CYS A 51 -10.87 10.94 11.70
C CYS A 51 -10.07 11.21 12.97
N TYR A 52 -10.74 11.64 14.04
CA TYR A 52 -10.14 11.88 15.37
C TYR A 52 -10.72 10.98 16.46
N ALA A 53 -11.45 9.92 16.08
CA ALA A 53 -11.97 8.94 17.04
C ALA A 53 -10.88 7.95 17.46
N GLY A 54 -11.04 7.36 18.65
CA GLY A 54 -10.13 6.39 19.21
C GLY A 54 -10.77 5.49 20.26
N GLU A 55 -12.06 5.25 20.11
CA GLU A 55 -12.85 4.41 21.00
C GLU A 55 -12.80 2.92 20.62
N GLY A 56 -12.35 2.62 19.40
CA GLY A 56 -12.22 1.26 18.88
C GLY A 56 -10.98 0.53 19.38
N ILE A 57 -11.00 -0.78 19.33
CA ILE A 57 -9.83 -1.63 19.61
C ILE A 57 -9.09 -1.83 18.29
N GLY A 58 -7.86 -1.30 18.19
CA GLY A 58 -7.04 -1.42 16.98
C GLY A 58 -7.58 -0.69 15.74
N ILE A 59 -8.69 0.04 15.86
CA ILE A 59 -9.33 0.88 14.84
C ILE A 59 -9.91 2.14 15.49
N SER A 60 -10.35 3.11 14.69
CA SER A 60 -10.79 4.42 15.18
C SER A 60 -12.07 4.39 16.03
N ASN A 61 -13.03 3.56 15.61
CA ASN A 61 -14.34 3.43 16.28
C ASN A 61 -14.79 1.96 16.21
N THR A 62 -16.07 1.67 16.45
CA THR A 62 -16.57 0.30 16.26
C THR A 62 -16.48 -0.11 14.78
N PRO A 63 -16.34 -1.41 14.47
CA PRO A 63 -16.28 -1.89 13.08
C PRO A 63 -17.46 -1.41 12.23
N GLU A 64 -18.68 -1.35 12.82
CA GLU A 64 -19.89 -0.88 12.15
C GLU A 64 -19.77 0.58 11.74
N LYS A 65 -19.33 1.47 12.66
CA LYS A 65 -19.17 2.91 12.37
C LYS A 65 -18.08 3.16 11.36
N CYS A 66 -16.96 2.43 11.46
CA CYS A 66 -15.86 2.51 10.50
C CYS A 66 -16.30 2.05 9.10
N GLY A 67 -17.02 0.94 8.99
CA GLY A 67 -17.54 0.42 7.73
C GLY A 67 -18.62 1.31 7.11
N GLN A 68 -19.50 1.89 7.95
CA GLN A 68 -20.50 2.86 7.50
C GLN A 68 -19.84 4.13 6.95
N GLU A 69 -18.91 4.74 7.69
CA GLU A 69 -18.14 5.91 7.23
C GLU A 69 -17.49 5.63 5.87
N LEU A 70 -16.76 4.52 5.76
CA LEU A 70 -16.06 4.16 4.55
C LEU A 70 -17.01 4.00 3.36
N THR A 71 -18.15 3.33 3.57
CA THR A 71 -19.18 3.14 2.53
C THR A 71 -19.79 4.47 2.10
N GLU A 72 -20.20 5.31 3.05
CA GLU A 72 -20.85 6.59 2.76
C GLU A 72 -19.91 7.56 2.04
N TYR A 73 -18.66 7.70 2.55
CA TYR A 73 -17.69 8.61 1.97
C TYR A 73 -17.21 8.15 0.59
N TYR A 74 -17.04 6.83 0.39
CA TYR A 74 -16.68 6.32 -0.93
C TYR A 74 -17.78 6.56 -1.95
N CYS A 75 -19.04 6.42 -1.58
CA CYS A 75 -20.20 6.62 -2.46
C CYS A 75 -20.65 8.09 -2.56
N SER A 76 -20.12 8.99 -1.72
CA SER A 76 -20.47 10.42 -1.73
C SER A 76 -20.04 11.10 -3.04
N ARG A 77 -20.78 12.11 -3.46
CA ARG A 77 -20.42 13.01 -4.56
C ARG A 77 -19.79 14.32 -4.08
N GLU A 78 -19.62 14.47 -2.78
CA GLU A 78 -19.07 15.69 -2.16
C GLU A 78 -17.55 15.67 -2.05
N ASN A 79 -16.91 14.54 -2.36
CA ASN A 79 -15.46 14.40 -2.39
C ASN A 79 -15.02 13.67 -3.67
N ASP A 80 -13.82 14.00 -4.14
CA ASP A 80 -13.24 13.50 -5.38
C ASP A 80 -12.29 12.33 -5.18
N CYS A 81 -11.67 12.25 -4.01
CA CYS A 81 -10.81 11.14 -3.61
C CYS A 81 -10.88 10.92 -2.09
N LEU A 82 -10.44 9.76 -1.62
CA LEU A 82 -10.34 9.43 -0.21
C LEU A 82 -8.89 9.16 0.19
N ILE A 83 -8.49 9.70 1.34
CA ILE A 83 -7.21 9.38 1.99
C ILE A 83 -7.53 8.85 3.38
N SER A 84 -7.02 7.66 3.71
CA SER A 84 -7.14 7.10 5.06
C SER A 84 -6.30 7.88 6.06
N CYS A 85 -6.82 8.14 7.25
CA CYS A 85 -6.12 8.86 8.31
C CYS A 85 -4.86 8.14 8.78
N GLY A 86 -4.95 6.83 9.03
CA GLY A 86 -3.86 6.00 9.52
C GLY A 86 -3.94 4.55 9.07
N GLY A 87 -2.90 3.79 9.40
CA GLY A 87 -2.95 2.34 9.46
C GLY A 87 -3.66 1.89 10.73
N GLY A 88 -3.40 0.67 11.22
CA GLY A 88 -3.98 0.09 12.45
C GLY A 88 -3.84 -1.41 12.43
N GLU A 89 -4.75 -2.11 13.16
CA GLU A 89 -4.58 -3.54 13.42
C GLU A 89 -5.77 -4.41 12.98
N LEU A 90 -7.00 -3.90 13.10
CA LEU A 90 -8.21 -4.71 12.98
C LEU A 90 -9.19 -4.20 11.92
N MET A 91 -8.72 -3.55 10.88
CA MET A 91 -9.58 -3.13 9.76
C MET A 91 -10.26 -4.32 9.06
N CYS A 92 -9.72 -5.53 9.21
CA CYS A 92 -10.38 -6.75 8.71
C CYS A 92 -11.79 -6.93 9.29
N GLU A 93 -12.04 -6.52 10.55
CA GLU A 93 -13.38 -6.53 11.15
C GLU A 93 -14.29 -5.47 10.51
N THR A 94 -13.74 -4.29 10.20
CA THR A 94 -14.45 -3.21 9.49
C THR A 94 -15.00 -3.68 8.14
N MET A 95 -14.27 -4.55 7.42
CA MET A 95 -14.68 -5.05 6.10
C MET A 95 -16.03 -5.78 6.12
N SER A 96 -16.41 -6.36 7.26
CA SER A 96 -17.70 -7.01 7.42
C SER A 96 -18.90 -6.06 7.38
N HIS A 97 -18.64 -4.76 7.58
CA HIS A 97 -19.62 -3.68 7.63
C HIS A 97 -19.52 -2.70 6.45
N VAL A 98 -18.64 -3.00 5.47
CA VAL A 98 -18.55 -2.26 4.21
C VAL A 98 -19.51 -2.86 3.19
N ASP A 99 -20.32 -2.02 2.55
CA ASP A 99 -21.22 -2.42 1.47
C ASP A 99 -20.48 -2.42 0.12
N PHE A 100 -19.80 -3.50 -0.18
CA PHE A 100 -19.04 -3.66 -1.43
C PHE A 100 -19.89 -3.60 -2.69
N GLU A 101 -21.19 -3.96 -2.62
CA GLU A 101 -22.07 -3.85 -3.78
C GLU A 101 -22.39 -2.40 -4.09
N ARG A 102 -22.57 -1.55 -3.08
CA ARG A 102 -22.69 -0.11 -3.27
C ARG A 102 -21.39 0.50 -3.81
N LEU A 103 -20.24 0.11 -3.28
CA LEU A 103 -18.93 0.58 -3.77
C LEU A 103 -18.72 0.22 -5.24
N LYS A 104 -19.08 -1.01 -5.62
CA LYS A 104 -18.99 -1.50 -7.00
C LYS A 104 -19.93 -0.76 -7.96
N ALA A 105 -21.11 -0.38 -7.48
CA ALA A 105 -22.09 0.39 -8.26
C ALA A 105 -21.76 1.88 -8.35
N ALA A 106 -20.99 2.41 -7.39
CA ALA A 106 -20.61 3.83 -7.34
C ALA A 106 -19.63 4.21 -8.47
N GLU A 107 -19.54 5.51 -8.74
CA GLU A 107 -18.46 6.06 -9.57
C GLU A 107 -17.11 5.73 -8.91
N PRO A 108 -16.14 5.19 -9.66
CA PRO A 108 -14.82 4.86 -9.11
C PRO A 108 -14.15 6.08 -8.47
N LYS A 109 -13.58 5.91 -7.30
CA LYS A 109 -12.91 6.96 -6.54
C LYS A 109 -11.54 6.48 -6.08
N TRP A 110 -10.52 7.34 -6.21
CA TRP A 110 -9.21 7.04 -5.64
C TRP A 110 -9.31 6.89 -4.13
N TYR A 111 -8.80 5.78 -3.62
CA TYR A 111 -8.56 5.53 -2.20
C TYR A 111 -7.07 5.38 -1.99
N LEU A 112 -6.51 6.13 -1.03
CA LEU A 112 -5.10 6.12 -0.69
C LEU A 112 -4.92 5.70 0.77
N GLY A 113 -4.09 4.71 1.01
CA GLY A 113 -3.69 4.22 2.32
C GLY A 113 -2.80 2.98 2.22
N TYR A 114 -2.06 2.66 3.28
CA TYR A 114 -1.20 1.48 3.35
C TYR A 114 -1.33 0.76 4.69
N SER A 115 -0.51 -0.28 4.92
CA SER A 115 -0.57 -1.07 6.16
C SER A 115 -1.91 -1.79 6.26
N ASP A 116 -2.63 -1.63 7.36
CA ASP A 116 -3.97 -2.20 7.58
C ASP A 116 -4.98 -1.81 6.48
N ASN A 117 -4.76 -0.67 5.79
CA ASN A 117 -5.53 -0.28 4.60
C ASN A 117 -5.36 -1.23 3.40
N THR A 118 -4.46 -2.22 3.47
CA THR A 118 -4.43 -3.34 2.53
C THR A 118 -5.81 -3.98 2.41
N ASN A 119 -6.54 -4.10 3.53
CA ASN A 119 -7.91 -4.61 3.53
C ASN A 119 -8.81 -3.89 2.52
N MET A 120 -8.68 -2.57 2.36
CA MET A 120 -9.49 -1.82 1.40
C MET A 120 -8.85 -1.79 0.01
N THR A 121 -7.56 -1.49 -0.12
CA THR A 121 -6.90 -1.36 -1.42
C THR A 121 -6.93 -2.68 -2.20
N TYR A 122 -6.75 -3.79 -1.51
CA TYR A 122 -6.82 -5.13 -2.10
C TYR A 122 -8.25 -5.52 -2.51
N LEU A 123 -9.23 -5.28 -1.63
CA LEU A 123 -10.62 -5.64 -1.89
C LEU A 123 -11.30 -4.72 -2.92
N LEU A 124 -10.89 -3.45 -3.04
CA LEU A 124 -11.32 -2.61 -4.16
C LEU A 124 -10.90 -3.23 -5.50
N ALA A 125 -9.69 -3.75 -5.61
CA ALA A 125 -9.23 -4.41 -6.83
C ALA A 125 -9.95 -5.74 -7.05
N THR A 126 -10.02 -6.60 -6.04
CA THR A 126 -10.47 -8.00 -6.22
C THR A 126 -11.98 -8.17 -6.20
N ILE A 127 -12.73 -7.33 -5.46
CA ILE A 127 -14.20 -7.37 -5.40
C ILE A 127 -14.84 -6.34 -6.33
N CYS A 128 -14.35 -5.08 -6.28
CA CYS A 128 -14.99 -3.97 -7.00
C CYS A 128 -14.39 -3.73 -8.38
N ASP A 129 -13.32 -4.45 -8.74
CA ASP A 129 -12.61 -4.25 -10.01
C ASP A 129 -12.19 -2.79 -10.20
N THR A 130 -11.73 -2.14 -9.13
CA THR A 130 -11.41 -0.72 -9.09
C THR A 130 -10.00 -0.51 -8.57
N ALA A 131 -9.22 0.31 -9.27
CA ALA A 131 -7.87 0.66 -8.86
C ALA A 131 -7.88 1.57 -7.62
N SER A 132 -6.84 1.44 -6.81
CA SER A 132 -6.59 2.26 -5.61
C SER A 132 -5.09 2.52 -5.47
N VAL A 133 -4.68 3.35 -4.53
CA VAL A 133 -3.26 3.64 -4.29
C VAL A 133 -2.85 3.09 -2.93
N TYR A 134 -1.95 2.11 -2.94
CA TYR A 134 -1.23 1.67 -1.76
C TYR A 134 -0.09 2.65 -1.50
N GLY A 135 -0.25 3.51 -0.49
CA GLY A 135 0.67 4.62 -0.26
C GLY A 135 0.37 5.36 1.05
N PRO A 136 1.09 6.44 1.35
CA PRO A 136 1.09 7.08 2.67
C PRO A 136 -0.31 7.52 3.11
N CYS A 137 -0.62 7.30 4.40
CA CYS A 137 -1.83 7.80 5.04
C CYS A 137 -1.78 9.32 5.28
N ALA A 138 -2.93 9.92 5.61
CA ALA A 138 -3.11 11.37 5.69
C ALA A 138 -2.15 12.07 6.65
N ALA A 139 -1.87 11.49 7.82
CA ALA A 139 -0.95 12.08 8.80
C ALA A 139 0.48 12.23 8.25
N ALA A 140 0.91 11.38 7.31
CA ALA A 140 2.24 11.50 6.70
C ALA A 140 2.40 12.81 5.91
N PHE A 141 1.33 13.32 5.30
CA PHE A 141 1.34 14.59 4.56
C PHE A 141 1.50 15.83 5.45
N GLY A 142 1.46 15.66 6.78
CA GLY A 142 1.82 16.72 7.73
C GLY A 142 3.32 16.97 7.87
N MET A 143 4.15 16.09 7.33
CA MET A 143 5.62 16.20 7.37
C MET A 143 6.13 17.51 6.75
N GLU A 144 7.21 18.07 7.33
CA GLU A 144 7.87 19.27 6.80
C GLU A 144 9.40 19.13 6.75
N PRO A 145 9.99 19.30 5.54
CA PRO A 145 9.35 19.37 4.22
C PRO A 145 8.76 18.00 3.80
N TRP A 146 7.88 18.01 2.80
CA TRP A 146 7.44 16.75 2.20
C TRP A 146 8.61 15.99 1.59
N HIS A 147 8.67 14.70 1.87
CA HIS A 147 9.52 13.79 1.11
C HIS A 147 8.93 13.56 -0.29
N LEU A 148 9.78 13.26 -1.28
CA LEU A 148 9.37 13.02 -2.67
C LEU A 148 8.26 11.96 -2.78
N SER A 149 8.29 10.92 -1.93
CA SER A 149 7.25 9.87 -1.90
C SER A 149 5.83 10.40 -1.64
N LEU A 150 5.68 11.47 -0.88
CA LEU A 150 4.38 12.12 -0.64
C LEU A 150 3.94 12.91 -1.87
N THR A 151 4.88 13.57 -2.54
CA THR A 151 4.63 14.26 -3.81
C THR A 151 4.21 13.27 -4.90
N ASP A 152 4.88 12.13 -5.00
CA ASP A 152 4.56 11.07 -5.94
C ASP A 152 3.16 10.49 -5.67
N ALA A 153 2.85 10.19 -4.40
CA ALA A 153 1.53 9.66 -4.02
C ALA A 153 0.39 10.63 -4.35
N PHE A 154 0.56 11.91 -4.02
CA PHE A 154 -0.44 12.93 -4.34
C PHE A 154 -0.50 13.20 -5.84
N GLY A 155 0.64 13.14 -6.53
CA GLY A 155 0.75 13.25 -7.98
C GLY A 155 -0.01 12.15 -8.73
N LEU A 156 -0.06 10.91 -8.18
CA LEU A 156 -0.89 9.84 -8.74
C LEU A 156 -2.39 10.18 -8.67
N LEU A 157 -2.86 10.71 -7.53
CA LEU A 157 -4.27 11.11 -7.38
C LEU A 157 -4.64 12.24 -8.36
N LYS A 158 -3.68 13.12 -8.67
CA LYS A 158 -3.85 14.23 -9.64
C LYS A 158 -3.66 13.81 -11.10
N GLY A 159 -3.11 12.61 -11.34
CA GLY A 159 -2.75 12.12 -12.67
C GLY A 159 -1.51 12.80 -13.28
N GLU A 160 -0.75 13.51 -12.48
CA GLU A 160 0.51 14.15 -12.87
C GLU A 160 1.67 13.14 -12.86
N THR A 161 1.65 12.19 -11.93
CA THR A 161 2.63 11.10 -11.83
C THR A 161 2.09 9.86 -12.52
N LYS A 162 2.86 9.31 -13.45
CA LYS A 162 2.57 8.04 -14.15
C LYS A 162 3.69 7.03 -14.01
N GLU A 163 4.78 7.45 -13.43
CA GLU A 163 5.97 6.65 -13.20
C GLU A 163 6.56 7.04 -11.84
N VAL A 164 6.92 6.07 -11.04
CA VAL A 164 7.58 6.28 -9.74
C VAL A 164 8.94 5.61 -9.75
N HIS A 165 9.88 6.23 -9.05
CA HIS A 165 11.25 5.76 -8.91
C HIS A 165 11.53 5.38 -7.46
N GLY A 166 12.44 4.45 -7.25
CA GLY A 166 12.96 4.20 -5.91
C GLY A 166 13.72 5.41 -5.37
N TYR A 167 13.83 5.51 -4.05
CA TYR A 167 14.47 6.63 -3.35
C TYR A 167 15.88 6.24 -2.93
N ASP A 168 16.83 7.19 -2.91
CA ASP A 168 18.26 6.90 -2.68
C ASP A 168 18.55 6.35 -1.28
N LYS A 169 17.74 6.74 -0.30
CA LYS A 169 17.94 6.38 1.11
C LYS A 169 16.61 6.03 1.78
N TRP A 170 16.72 5.25 2.85
CA TRP A 170 15.59 4.86 3.69
C TRP A 170 15.86 5.08 5.18
N GLU A 171 14.80 5.07 5.96
CA GLU A 171 14.77 5.30 7.39
C GLU A 171 14.75 3.97 8.13
N LYS A 172 15.79 3.69 8.91
CA LYS A 172 15.81 2.52 9.80
C LYS A 172 15.10 2.79 11.11
N GLU A 173 15.18 4.04 11.58
CA GLU A 173 14.59 4.49 12.83
C GLU A 173 13.97 5.86 12.64
N SER A 174 12.68 5.98 12.97
CA SER A 174 11.96 7.25 12.92
C SER A 174 12.31 8.11 14.13
N LEU A 175 12.59 9.39 13.89
CA LEU A 175 12.79 10.39 14.93
C LEU A 175 11.51 11.18 15.24
N LYS A 176 10.43 10.92 14.50
CA LYS A 176 9.13 11.56 14.76
C LYS A 176 8.58 11.09 16.10
N ASN A 177 8.18 12.05 16.92
CA ASN A 177 7.60 11.81 18.24
C ASN A 177 6.60 12.92 18.60
N GLU A 178 6.05 12.90 19.82
CA GLU A 178 5.05 13.87 20.30
C GLU A 178 5.57 15.30 20.34
N GLU A 179 6.86 15.52 20.65
CA GLU A 179 7.48 16.84 20.69
C GLU A 179 7.81 17.37 19.29
N HIS A 180 8.07 16.45 18.36
CA HIS A 180 8.47 16.74 16.99
C HIS A 180 7.60 15.98 15.96
N PRO A 181 6.28 16.29 15.91
CA PRO A 181 5.31 15.51 15.11
C PRO A 181 5.45 15.70 13.60
N LEU A 182 6.13 16.74 13.16
CA LEU A 182 6.23 17.11 11.75
C LEU A 182 7.60 16.76 11.11
N LEU A 183 8.49 16.13 11.87
CA LEU A 183 9.82 15.78 11.35
C LEU A 183 9.71 14.95 10.06
N PRO A 184 10.60 15.23 9.07
CA PRO A 184 10.74 14.41 7.88
C PRO A 184 11.33 13.04 8.23
N TYR A 185 11.30 12.12 7.27
CA TYR A 185 11.96 10.82 7.41
C TYR A 185 13.46 10.97 7.72
N ASN A 186 13.94 10.19 8.66
CA ASN A 186 15.35 10.11 9.05
C ASN A 186 16.12 9.17 8.10
N THR A 187 16.22 9.52 6.83
CA THR A 187 16.77 8.67 5.76
C THR A 187 18.30 8.58 5.86
N THR A 188 18.81 7.68 6.68
CA THR A 188 20.24 7.45 6.94
C THR A 188 20.84 6.32 6.13
N GLU A 189 20.03 5.29 5.80
CA GLU A 189 20.51 4.07 5.16
C GLU A 189 20.45 4.18 3.63
N PRO A 190 21.49 3.76 2.90
CA PRO A 190 21.44 3.72 1.44
C PRO A 190 20.50 2.63 0.96
N ARG A 191 19.77 2.88 -0.15
CA ARG A 191 19.01 1.84 -0.84
C ARG A 191 19.96 0.83 -1.48
N VAL A 192 19.76 -0.45 -1.21
CA VAL A 192 20.46 -1.56 -1.84
C VAL A 192 19.42 -2.61 -2.25
N LEU A 193 19.06 -2.63 -3.52
CA LEU A 193 18.14 -3.65 -4.06
C LEU A 193 18.85 -4.99 -4.20
N LYS A 194 18.13 -6.06 -3.95
CA LYS A 194 18.57 -7.42 -4.26
C LYS A 194 17.63 -8.02 -5.30
N SER A 195 18.17 -8.26 -6.48
CA SER A 195 17.41 -8.77 -7.63
C SER A 195 17.76 -10.22 -7.92
N PHE A 196 16.74 -11.03 -8.20
CA PHE A 196 16.89 -12.44 -8.51
C PHE A 196 16.06 -12.80 -9.77
N LEU A 197 16.53 -13.80 -10.49
CA LEU A 197 15.78 -14.50 -11.54
C LEU A 197 15.58 -15.94 -11.04
N GLY A 198 14.37 -16.23 -10.58
CA GLY A 198 14.14 -17.41 -9.76
C GLY A 198 14.97 -17.35 -8.47
N ARG A 199 15.82 -18.35 -8.25
CA ARG A 199 16.74 -18.41 -7.10
C ARG A 199 18.11 -17.78 -7.36
N GLN A 200 18.42 -17.47 -8.62
CA GLN A 200 19.74 -16.96 -9.00
C GLN A 200 19.79 -15.44 -8.82
N ALA A 201 20.76 -14.95 -8.05
CA ALA A 201 21.03 -13.51 -7.94
C ALA A 201 21.40 -12.94 -9.33
N ALA A 202 20.84 -11.78 -9.64
CA ALA A 202 21.17 -11.06 -10.87
C ALA A 202 22.61 -10.53 -10.80
N GLY A 203 23.30 -10.56 -11.96
CA GLY A 203 24.64 -9.99 -12.09
C GLY A 203 24.62 -8.46 -12.09
N ALA A 204 25.76 -7.84 -11.71
CA ALA A 204 25.91 -6.40 -11.74
C ALA A 204 25.67 -5.85 -13.17
N GLY A 205 24.94 -4.74 -13.27
CA GLY A 205 24.54 -4.12 -14.54
C GLY A 205 23.46 -4.90 -15.31
N GLN A 206 22.95 -6.02 -14.78
CA GLN A 206 21.90 -6.78 -15.44
C GLN A 206 20.59 -6.00 -15.42
N LYS A 207 20.05 -5.70 -16.61
CA LYS A 207 18.75 -5.06 -16.76
C LYS A 207 17.64 -6.11 -16.64
N ILE A 208 16.69 -5.85 -15.75
CA ILE A 208 15.51 -6.69 -15.55
C ILE A 208 14.29 -5.84 -15.91
N GLN A 209 13.42 -6.39 -16.75
CA GLN A 209 12.18 -5.73 -17.16
C GLN A 209 11.06 -6.76 -17.21
N PHE A 210 9.94 -6.43 -16.58
CA PHE A 210 8.74 -7.30 -16.61
C PHE A 210 7.49 -6.44 -16.46
N SER A 211 6.37 -6.97 -16.93
CA SER A 211 5.09 -6.29 -16.91
C SER A 211 4.00 -7.22 -16.42
N GLY A 212 2.99 -6.65 -15.81
CA GLY A 212 1.82 -7.37 -15.29
C GLY A 212 0.94 -6.43 -14.47
N ARG A 213 -0.14 -6.98 -13.97
CA ARG A 213 -1.08 -6.23 -13.13
C ARG A 213 -0.62 -6.28 -11.67
N LEU A 214 -0.51 -5.11 -11.04
CA LEU A 214 -0.07 -5.00 -9.65
C LEU A 214 -1.16 -5.45 -8.68
N LEU A 215 -0.84 -6.41 -7.82
CA LEU A 215 -1.71 -6.86 -6.74
C LEU A 215 -0.86 -7.16 -5.50
N GLY A 216 -1.36 -6.82 -4.31
CA GLY A 216 -0.60 -7.07 -3.09
C GLY A 216 -0.92 -6.10 -1.95
N GLY A 217 0.06 -5.89 -1.08
CA GLY A 217 0.00 -5.06 0.13
C GLY A 217 0.76 -5.67 1.30
N CYS A 218 0.33 -5.35 2.51
CA CYS A 218 0.88 -5.90 3.75
C CYS A 218 0.48 -7.38 3.91
N MET A 219 1.47 -8.26 4.03
CA MET A 219 1.25 -9.70 4.20
C MET A 219 0.48 -10.02 5.49
N ASP A 220 0.66 -9.22 6.53
CA ASP A 220 -0.05 -9.35 7.80
C ASP A 220 -1.57 -9.29 7.60
N CYS A 221 -2.05 -8.44 6.68
CA CYS A 221 -3.46 -8.34 6.31
C CYS A 221 -3.88 -9.41 5.30
N LEU A 222 -3.04 -9.66 4.28
CA LEU A 222 -3.37 -10.57 3.19
C LEU A 222 -3.62 -12.00 3.67
N VAL A 223 -2.81 -12.49 4.61
CA VAL A 223 -3.00 -13.84 5.19
C VAL A 223 -4.30 -13.98 5.97
N ASN A 224 -4.80 -12.88 6.55
CA ASN A 224 -6.07 -12.83 7.25
C ASN A 224 -7.27 -12.79 6.30
N LEU A 225 -7.12 -12.21 5.10
CA LEU A 225 -8.15 -12.20 4.07
C LEU A 225 -8.28 -13.56 3.36
N LEU A 226 -7.17 -14.29 3.24
CA LEU A 226 -7.07 -15.55 2.51
C LEU A 226 -8.03 -16.60 3.09
N GLY A 227 -8.87 -17.18 2.24
CA GLY A 227 -9.86 -18.18 2.61
C GLY A 227 -11.11 -17.64 3.29
N THR A 228 -11.23 -16.35 3.51
CA THR A 228 -12.47 -15.72 4.00
C THR A 228 -13.47 -15.50 2.85
N ARG A 229 -14.69 -15.08 3.19
CA ARG A 229 -15.69 -14.69 2.17
C ARG A 229 -15.23 -13.54 1.26
N PHE A 230 -14.26 -12.76 1.70
CA PHE A 230 -13.69 -11.64 0.97
C PHE A 230 -12.61 -12.05 -0.03
N ASP A 231 -12.05 -13.26 0.09
CA ASP A 231 -11.04 -13.76 -0.84
C ASP A 231 -11.67 -14.00 -2.23
N LYS A 232 -11.49 -13.03 -3.11
CA LYS A 232 -11.86 -13.11 -4.53
C LYS A 232 -10.63 -13.15 -5.43
N THR A 233 -9.48 -13.44 -4.86
CA THR A 233 -8.19 -13.48 -5.57
C THR A 233 -8.22 -14.42 -6.76
N GLY A 234 -8.72 -15.64 -6.58
CA GLY A 234 -8.82 -16.62 -7.68
C GLY A 234 -9.62 -16.09 -8.88
N ALA A 235 -10.72 -15.39 -8.65
CA ALA A 235 -11.53 -14.79 -9.71
C ALA A 235 -10.81 -13.61 -10.40
N PHE A 236 -10.11 -12.79 -9.64
CA PHE A 236 -9.28 -11.71 -10.16
C PHE A 236 -8.14 -12.24 -11.03
N LEU A 237 -7.43 -13.25 -10.56
CA LEU A 237 -6.33 -13.89 -11.29
C LEU A 237 -6.81 -14.47 -12.62
N GLU A 238 -7.95 -15.16 -12.62
CA GLU A 238 -8.50 -15.73 -13.84
C GLU A 238 -8.96 -14.66 -14.83
N LYS A 239 -9.54 -13.57 -14.34
CA LYS A 239 -9.94 -12.42 -15.16
C LYS A 239 -8.76 -11.77 -15.87
N TYR A 240 -7.62 -11.64 -15.20
CA TYR A 240 -6.44 -10.92 -15.67
C TYR A 240 -5.26 -11.83 -16.03
N LYS A 241 -5.50 -13.09 -16.28
CA LYS A 241 -4.44 -14.09 -16.57
C LYS A 241 -3.55 -13.74 -17.75
N GLU A 242 -4.10 -13.08 -18.77
CA GLU A 242 -3.32 -12.66 -19.95
C GLU A 242 -2.34 -11.52 -19.62
N ASP A 243 -2.73 -10.61 -18.75
CA ASP A 243 -1.85 -9.55 -18.24
C ASP A 243 -0.75 -10.15 -17.35
N GLY A 244 -1.10 -11.20 -16.60
CA GLY A 244 -0.29 -11.75 -15.52
C GLY A 244 -0.20 -10.79 -14.32
N ILE A 245 0.37 -11.27 -13.22
CA ILE A 245 0.35 -10.54 -11.94
C ILE A 245 1.77 -10.23 -11.48
N ILE A 246 1.99 -8.99 -11.08
CA ILE A 246 3.15 -8.57 -10.30
C ILE A 246 2.69 -8.46 -8.85
N TRP A 247 3.19 -9.34 -7.98
CA TRP A 247 2.89 -9.27 -6.57
C TRP A 247 3.82 -8.28 -5.88
N PHE A 248 3.25 -7.24 -5.25
CA PHE A 248 3.98 -6.37 -4.33
C PHE A 248 3.60 -6.72 -2.90
N LEU A 249 4.60 -7.08 -2.09
CA LEU A 249 4.41 -7.62 -0.74
C LEU A 249 5.36 -6.92 0.23
N GLU A 250 4.86 -6.58 1.40
CA GLU A 250 5.65 -6.07 2.50
C GLU A 250 5.15 -6.68 3.83
N ALA A 251 5.91 -6.53 4.91
CA ALA A 251 5.57 -7.09 6.22
C ALA A 251 5.85 -6.09 7.34
N CYS A 252 4.88 -5.95 8.24
CA CYS A 252 4.97 -5.15 9.45
C CYS A 252 5.45 -6.03 10.62
N ASP A 253 4.55 -6.80 11.22
CA ASP A 253 4.81 -7.55 12.44
C ASP A 253 5.34 -8.97 12.21
N LEU A 254 5.33 -9.44 10.96
CA LEU A 254 5.79 -10.77 10.63
C LEU A 254 7.31 -10.90 10.82
N ASN A 255 7.75 -11.84 11.67
CA ASN A 255 9.14 -12.27 11.67
C ASN A 255 9.45 -13.15 10.46
N VAL A 256 10.73 -13.50 10.24
CA VAL A 256 11.16 -14.29 9.07
C VAL A 256 10.44 -15.63 8.92
N PHE A 257 10.08 -16.31 10.01
CA PHE A 257 9.28 -17.54 9.93
C PHE A 257 7.83 -17.27 9.54
N ALA A 258 7.25 -16.17 10.02
CA ALA A 258 5.90 -15.79 9.67
C ALA A 258 5.82 -15.34 8.20
N ILE A 259 6.81 -14.59 7.70
CA ILE A 259 6.95 -14.26 6.27
C ILE A 259 6.99 -15.56 5.44
N ARG A 260 7.81 -16.53 5.82
CA ARG A 260 7.89 -17.80 5.07
C ARG A 260 6.57 -18.58 5.09
N ARG A 261 5.87 -18.62 6.24
CA ARG A 261 4.55 -19.25 6.32
C ARG A 261 3.51 -18.52 5.48
N ALA A 262 3.53 -17.19 5.47
CA ALA A 262 2.65 -16.37 4.63
C ALA A 262 2.87 -16.66 3.13
N MET A 263 4.11 -16.67 2.67
CA MET A 263 4.46 -17.01 1.29
C MET A 263 4.00 -18.41 0.91
N TRP A 264 4.23 -19.39 1.79
CA TRP A 264 3.77 -20.78 1.59
C TRP A 264 2.23 -20.84 1.51
N GLN A 265 1.52 -20.16 2.42
CA GLN A 265 0.06 -20.17 2.46
C GLN A 265 -0.55 -19.55 1.20
N MET A 266 -0.01 -18.43 0.71
CA MET A 266 -0.45 -17.80 -0.54
C MET A 266 -0.20 -18.71 -1.75
N GLU A 267 0.92 -19.42 -1.77
CA GLU A 267 1.23 -20.39 -2.82
C GLU A 267 0.24 -21.56 -2.84
N GLU A 268 0.01 -22.20 -1.68
CA GLU A 268 -0.90 -23.34 -1.54
C GLU A 268 -2.37 -22.95 -1.85
N ALA A 269 -2.73 -21.68 -1.61
CA ALA A 269 -4.01 -21.11 -2.00
C ALA A 269 -4.09 -20.80 -3.52
N GLY A 270 -3.00 -20.96 -4.25
CA GLY A 270 -2.93 -20.72 -5.68
C GLY A 270 -2.88 -19.23 -6.07
N TRP A 271 -2.52 -18.35 -5.13
CA TRP A 271 -2.45 -16.92 -5.42
C TRP A 271 -1.34 -16.58 -6.41
N PHE A 272 -0.23 -17.31 -6.42
CA PHE A 272 0.89 -17.07 -7.33
C PHE A 272 0.74 -17.74 -8.71
N ARG A 273 -0.49 -18.18 -9.06
CA ARG A 273 -0.80 -18.54 -10.43
C ARG A 273 -0.54 -17.39 -11.37
N TYR A 274 -0.20 -17.38 -12.49
CA TYR A 274 -0.01 -16.26 -13.44
C TYR A 274 0.94 -15.17 -12.98
N VAL A 275 1.81 -15.44 -11.98
CA VAL A 275 2.81 -14.48 -11.52
C VAL A 275 3.81 -14.15 -12.63
N LYS A 276 4.15 -12.87 -12.78
CA LYS A 276 5.16 -12.34 -13.71
C LYS A 276 6.38 -11.76 -12.98
N GLY A 277 6.26 -11.49 -11.70
CA GLY A 277 7.34 -11.01 -10.85
C GLY A 277 6.87 -10.64 -9.45
N PHE A 278 7.84 -10.44 -8.57
CA PHE A 278 7.61 -10.02 -7.19
C PHE A 278 8.39 -8.75 -6.90
N LEU A 279 7.72 -7.80 -6.24
CA LEU A 279 8.30 -6.62 -5.59
C LEU A 279 8.15 -6.82 -4.09
N ILE A 280 9.24 -7.02 -3.39
CA ILE A 280 9.24 -7.31 -1.95
C ILE A 280 9.85 -6.12 -1.22
N GLY A 281 9.08 -5.52 -0.34
CA GLY A 281 9.51 -4.42 0.50
C GLY A 281 10.48 -4.86 1.60
N ARG A 282 11.19 -3.87 2.17
CA ARG A 282 11.96 -4.10 3.40
C ARG A 282 11.00 -4.39 4.56
N PRO A 283 11.03 -5.58 5.20
CA PRO A 283 10.19 -5.86 6.35
C PRO A 283 10.67 -5.09 7.59
N LEU A 284 9.79 -4.80 8.57
CA LEU A 284 10.25 -4.21 9.83
C LEU A 284 11.28 -5.07 10.56
N CYS A 285 11.24 -6.38 10.36
CA CYS A 285 12.27 -7.29 10.88
C CYS A 285 13.55 -7.33 10.00
N PHE A 286 13.84 -6.27 9.25
CA PHE A 286 15.01 -6.18 8.36
C PHE A 286 16.30 -6.56 9.07
N GLY A 287 17.05 -7.50 8.46
CA GLY A 287 18.28 -8.04 9.04
C GLY A 287 18.09 -9.09 10.13
N GLN A 288 16.85 -9.50 10.42
CA GLN A 288 16.59 -10.59 11.34
C GLN A 288 17.03 -11.92 10.75
N GLU A 289 17.73 -12.71 11.56
CA GLU A 289 18.02 -14.10 11.28
C GLU A 289 17.54 -14.96 12.46
N MET A 290 16.80 -16.03 12.17
CA MET A 290 16.30 -16.97 13.17
C MET A 290 16.55 -18.40 12.71
N MET A 291 17.32 -19.17 13.48
CA MET A 291 17.67 -20.58 13.20
C MET A 291 18.23 -20.76 11.77
N GLY A 292 19.04 -19.83 11.30
CA GLY A 292 19.63 -19.84 9.95
C GLY A 292 18.69 -19.41 8.82
N LEU A 293 17.51 -18.90 9.14
CA LEU A 293 16.56 -18.32 8.16
C LEU A 293 16.62 -16.82 8.22
N ASP A 294 16.95 -16.18 7.10
CA ASP A 294 16.88 -14.72 6.89
C ASP A 294 15.64 -14.32 6.06
N GLN A 295 15.44 -13.00 5.90
CA GLN A 295 14.33 -12.44 5.13
C GLN A 295 14.36 -12.86 3.63
N TYR A 296 15.56 -13.04 3.06
CA TYR A 296 15.71 -13.41 1.65
C TYR A 296 15.31 -14.87 1.42
N GLN A 297 15.82 -15.76 2.25
CA GLN A 297 15.47 -17.18 2.20
C GLN A 297 13.99 -17.42 2.52
N ALA A 298 13.40 -16.60 3.41
CA ALA A 298 11.99 -16.69 3.74
C ALA A 298 11.10 -16.47 2.50
N VAL A 299 11.44 -15.52 1.63
CA VAL A 299 10.70 -15.23 0.39
C VAL A 299 11.11 -16.16 -0.75
N LEU A 300 12.42 -16.33 -0.98
CA LEU A 300 12.94 -17.11 -2.11
C LEU A 300 12.63 -18.60 -2.02
N SER A 301 12.29 -19.09 -0.83
CA SER A 301 11.83 -20.48 -0.66
C SER A 301 10.58 -20.81 -1.50
N VAL A 302 9.77 -19.81 -1.82
CA VAL A 302 8.55 -19.93 -2.65
C VAL A 302 8.70 -19.14 -3.95
N ALA A 303 8.96 -17.84 -3.88
CA ALA A 303 9.05 -16.98 -5.06
C ALA A 303 10.16 -17.42 -6.02
N GLY A 304 11.27 -17.94 -5.49
CA GLY A 304 12.38 -18.45 -6.29
C GLY A 304 12.06 -19.67 -7.16
N GLU A 305 11.02 -20.43 -6.83
CA GLU A 305 10.57 -21.59 -7.63
C GLU A 305 9.76 -21.18 -8.87
N LYS A 306 9.31 -19.93 -8.96
CA LYS A 306 8.45 -19.46 -10.05
C LYS A 306 9.22 -19.07 -11.31
N ASN A 307 10.54 -19.06 -11.28
CA ASN A 307 11.39 -18.66 -12.42
C ASN A 307 11.03 -17.27 -13.01
N VAL A 308 10.58 -16.35 -12.18
CA VAL A 308 10.28 -14.96 -12.51
C VAL A 308 11.19 -14.01 -11.76
N PRO A 309 11.26 -12.73 -12.15
CA PRO A 309 12.00 -11.72 -11.38
C PRO A 309 11.47 -11.58 -9.96
N VAL A 310 12.37 -11.52 -8.97
CA VAL A 310 12.09 -11.22 -7.58
C VAL A 310 12.99 -10.05 -7.17
N ILE A 311 12.40 -8.89 -6.94
CA ILE A 311 13.10 -7.68 -6.53
C ILE A 311 12.84 -7.49 -5.04
N MET A 312 13.90 -7.55 -4.22
CA MET A 312 13.81 -7.44 -2.77
C MET A 312 14.42 -6.15 -2.26
N ASP A 313 14.06 -5.77 -1.04
CA ASP A 313 14.45 -4.52 -0.40
C ASP A 313 13.99 -3.27 -1.18
N ALA A 314 12.90 -3.40 -1.94
CA ALA A 314 12.26 -2.28 -2.60
C ALA A 314 11.71 -1.28 -1.56
N ASP A 315 11.55 -0.03 -1.97
CA ASP A 315 10.99 1.03 -1.13
C ASP A 315 9.47 0.83 -1.00
N LEU A 316 9.07 -0.19 -0.26
CA LEU A 316 7.69 -0.58 0.02
C LEU A 316 7.57 -0.92 1.51
N GLY A 317 6.47 -0.54 2.14
CA GLY A 317 6.15 -0.93 3.51
C GLY A 317 6.57 0.07 4.58
N HIS A 318 6.87 -0.44 5.77
CA HIS A 318 6.94 0.34 7.01
C HIS A 318 8.31 0.95 7.29
N LEU A 319 9.35 0.57 6.58
CA LEU A 319 10.66 1.27 6.61
C LEU A 319 10.68 2.33 5.52
N ALA A 320 10.32 3.55 5.91
CA ALA A 320 10.11 4.67 5.01
C ALA A 320 11.39 5.09 4.24
N PRO A 321 11.25 5.72 3.06
CA PRO A 321 10.02 6.08 2.35
C PRO A 321 9.42 4.89 1.59
N MET A 322 8.17 5.03 1.15
CA MET A 322 7.56 4.03 0.27
C MET A 322 7.16 4.62 -1.09
N MET A 323 7.44 3.89 -2.15
CA MET A 323 6.87 4.15 -3.48
C MET A 323 5.36 3.89 -3.43
N PRO A 324 4.53 4.84 -3.84
CA PRO A 324 3.09 4.59 -3.93
C PRO A 324 2.80 3.62 -5.09
N ILE A 325 2.02 2.58 -4.84
CA ILE A 325 1.67 1.54 -5.81
C ILE A 325 0.20 1.66 -6.21
N VAL A 326 -0.07 1.71 -7.51
CA VAL A 326 -1.46 1.67 -8.01
C VAL A 326 -1.93 0.24 -8.10
N THR A 327 -2.61 -0.22 -7.05
CA THR A 327 -3.17 -1.58 -6.95
C THR A 327 -4.20 -1.81 -8.04
N GLY A 328 -4.09 -2.94 -8.72
CA GLY A 328 -4.97 -3.33 -9.82
C GLY A 328 -4.52 -2.79 -11.19
N SER A 329 -3.62 -1.80 -11.28
CA SER A 329 -3.16 -1.28 -12.57
C SER A 329 -2.21 -2.24 -13.28
N LEU A 330 -2.21 -2.17 -14.61
CA LEU A 330 -1.12 -2.72 -15.39
C LEU A 330 0.12 -1.85 -15.19
N ALA A 331 1.28 -2.49 -15.07
CA ALA A 331 2.54 -1.76 -14.87
C ALA A 331 3.71 -2.43 -15.59
N GLU A 332 4.70 -1.63 -15.91
CA GLU A 332 6.03 -2.07 -16.33
C GLU A 332 7.03 -1.74 -15.23
N VAL A 333 7.78 -2.73 -14.79
CA VAL A 333 8.86 -2.60 -13.81
C VAL A 333 10.19 -2.74 -14.54
N ARG A 334 11.10 -1.80 -14.30
CA ARG A 334 12.49 -1.83 -14.79
C ARG A 334 13.42 -1.73 -13.61
N VAL A 335 14.43 -2.59 -13.59
CA VAL A 335 15.45 -2.60 -12.55
C VAL A 335 16.83 -2.73 -13.21
N CYS A 336 17.79 -1.94 -12.72
CA CYS A 336 19.19 -2.07 -13.06
C CYS A 336 20.01 -1.69 -11.83
N ASP A 337 20.76 -2.65 -11.29
CA ASP A 337 21.46 -2.49 -10.00
C ASP A 337 20.51 -1.97 -8.90
N ASN A 338 20.74 -0.77 -8.38
CA ASN A 338 19.90 -0.15 -7.36
C ASN A 338 18.76 0.71 -7.93
N ASP A 339 18.71 0.91 -9.25
CA ASP A 339 17.65 1.72 -9.83
C ASP A 339 16.40 0.88 -10.12
N ILE A 340 15.26 1.33 -9.62
CA ILE A 340 13.95 0.75 -9.89
C ILE A 340 12.99 1.84 -10.38
N THR A 341 12.22 1.49 -11.38
CA THR A 341 11.16 2.33 -11.94
C THR A 341 9.90 1.49 -12.13
N ILE A 342 8.76 2.04 -11.74
CA ILE A 342 7.44 1.45 -11.96
C ILE A 342 6.61 2.44 -12.76
N ARG A 343 6.27 2.08 -13.99
CA ARG A 343 5.43 2.87 -14.89
C ARG A 343 4.04 2.26 -14.96
N TYR A 344 3.02 3.07 -14.64
CA TYR A 344 1.62 2.65 -14.63
C TYR A 344 0.96 2.84 -15.98
N ASP A 345 0.07 1.90 -16.33
CA ASP A 345 -0.78 1.94 -17.53
C ASP A 345 -2.24 1.70 -17.10
N TYR A 346 -3.08 2.66 -17.36
CA TYR A 346 -4.49 2.67 -16.96
C TYR A 346 -5.42 2.16 -18.07
N ARG A 347 -5.00 1.05 -18.72
CA ARG A 347 -5.81 0.33 -19.70
C ARG A 347 -6.63 -0.79 -19.07
#